data_5cfca9f3728af3f6f0e0c47cd5c5d70b
#
_entry.id   5cfca9f3728af3f6f0e0c47cd5c5d70b
#
_cell.length_a   1.000
_cell.length_b   1.000
_cell.length_c   1.000
_cell.angle_alpha   90.00
_cell.angle_beta   90.00
_cell.angle_gamma   90.00
#
_symmetry.space_group_name_H-M   'P 1'
#
loop_
_entity.id
_entity.type
_entity.pdbx_description
1 polymer ?
#
loop_
_entity_poly.entity_id
_entity_poly.type
_entity_poly.pdbx_seq_one_letter_code
_entity_poly.pdbx_strand_id
1 'polypeptide(L)'
;MTQPAADPKLYPNRGRDDDVPAGLSRRHLLASGATASAVAAAGCAGDGGSEASDDTDASTATGEQPTVFVFNTGDGTVSLIDPASNEVVGSRALDLSSSFPSNQYTPDLTDESEDALWLNVEQGVRALTAGGLEEVARVDTGSGANWQEQTPEGSHVVVSAREPSHTNYRIDADHESATFGEVTGELERVDEGGRGDNDGPGPCDVTIHPDGEYAYVPDLFGDTLTVLSIDPFEIETQIDVEGVVADAAAPWMATIAPDGETMLVEHNEGEGTESIWDCSDPASPTERTRLTTDDGLGRGALTSEIGPDSETGYVFTPGSNDVSVIDLEAGTVTDRLDLGGSAFVGTWNPAKTRLYVPVQTNDEVAIIDHMAGEIVDRIDVGPSPYGATAATVRPPTDSTSAAAVALARLGLAASTAETT
;
A
#
# COMPACT_ATOMS: atom_id res chain seq x y z
N MET A 1 27.41 -25.48 -13.68
CA MET A 1 26.81 -24.28 -14.28
C MET A 1 26.23 -23.54 -13.11
N THR A 2 26.78 -22.38 -12.79
CA THR A 2 26.42 -21.57 -11.62
C THR A 2 25.14 -20.79 -11.94
N GLN A 3 24.09 -21.04 -11.20
CA GLN A 3 22.83 -20.32 -11.24
C GLN A 3 23.08 -18.81 -10.98
N PRO A 4 22.46 -17.89 -11.69
CA PRO A 4 22.44 -16.49 -11.27
C PRO A 4 21.54 -16.38 -10.03
N ALA A 5 22.11 -15.88 -8.94
CA ALA A 5 21.37 -15.50 -7.76
C ALA A 5 20.29 -14.45 -8.15
N ALA A 6 19.11 -14.56 -7.56
CA ALA A 6 18.08 -13.55 -7.65
C ALA A 6 18.70 -12.17 -7.34
N ASP A 7 18.43 -11.17 -8.15
CA ASP A 7 18.99 -9.82 -7.99
C ASP A 7 18.38 -9.18 -6.73
N PRO A 8 19.14 -8.94 -5.66
CA PRO A 8 18.62 -8.37 -4.40
C PRO A 8 18.21 -6.90 -4.50
N LYS A 9 18.13 -6.34 -5.72
CA LYS A 9 17.80 -4.93 -5.96
C LYS A 9 16.30 -4.66 -6.07
N LEU A 10 15.45 -5.68 -6.14
CA LEU A 10 13.99 -5.50 -6.17
C LEU A 10 13.38 -5.26 -4.79
N TYR A 11 14.09 -5.59 -3.72
CA TYR A 11 13.74 -5.20 -2.35
C TYR A 11 14.95 -4.54 -1.70
N PRO A 12 14.90 -3.27 -1.30
CA PRO A 12 15.93 -2.70 -0.47
C PRO A 12 15.83 -3.31 0.93
N ASN A 13 16.56 -4.42 1.13
CA ASN A 13 16.80 -4.98 2.45
C ASN A 13 17.67 -3.97 3.22
N ARG A 14 17.05 -3.09 4.02
CA ARG A 14 17.75 -2.19 4.95
C ARG A 14 18.09 -2.94 6.24
N GLY A 15 18.95 -3.93 6.10
CA GLY A 15 19.46 -4.67 7.22
C GLY A 15 20.89 -5.12 6.99
N ARG A 16 21.83 -4.15 6.88
CA ARG A 16 23.24 -4.25 7.27
C ARG A 16 23.92 -2.90 7.03
N ASP A 17 24.15 -2.18 8.11
CA ASP A 17 25.20 -1.15 8.16
C ASP A 17 26.54 -1.81 7.89
N ASP A 18 27.07 -1.65 6.68
CA ASP A 18 28.49 -1.70 6.35
C ASP A 18 28.64 -1.36 4.86
N ASP A 19 28.77 -0.07 4.58
CA ASP A 19 29.50 0.59 3.50
C ASP A 19 28.91 1.96 3.19
N VAL A 20 29.10 2.90 4.13
CA VAL A 20 29.01 4.32 3.79
C VAL A 20 30.37 4.74 3.25
N PRO A 21 30.50 5.19 1.97
CA PRO A 21 31.74 5.80 1.51
C PRO A 21 31.98 7.09 2.28
N ALA A 22 33.04 7.13 3.06
CA ALA A 22 33.53 8.34 3.69
C ALA A 22 33.88 9.38 2.62
N GLY A 23 33.16 10.52 2.62
CA GLY A 23 33.60 11.67 1.85
C GLY A 23 32.54 12.56 1.22
N LEU A 24 31.65 13.15 2.01
CA LEU A 24 31.03 14.42 1.67
C LEU A 24 31.02 15.34 2.90
N SER A 25 32.05 16.15 2.94
CA SER A 25 32.25 17.20 3.94
C SER A 25 31.14 18.25 3.87
N ARG A 26 30.64 18.67 5.04
CA ARG A 26 29.59 19.70 5.30
C ARG A 26 29.91 21.11 4.79
N ARG A 27 30.77 21.30 3.80
CA ARG A 27 31.27 22.62 3.37
C ARG A 27 30.83 23.12 2.00
N HIS A 28 29.90 22.46 1.30
CA HIS A 28 29.51 22.87 -0.07
C HIS A 28 28.06 23.31 -0.24
N LEU A 29 27.36 23.68 0.83
CA LEU A 29 25.94 24.11 0.75
C LEU A 29 25.73 25.59 1.15
N LEU A 30 26.70 26.45 0.87
CA LEU A 30 26.54 27.90 1.07
C LEU A 30 27.14 28.67 -0.12
N ALA A 31 26.54 28.57 -1.29
CA ALA A 31 26.70 29.57 -2.35
C ALA A 31 25.68 29.37 -3.46
N SER A 32 24.49 29.95 -3.33
CA SER A 32 23.69 30.46 -4.46
C SER A 32 22.70 31.48 -3.92
N GLY A 33 22.91 32.68 -4.41
CA GLY A 33 22.44 33.93 -3.85
C GLY A 33 20.97 34.24 -4.09
N ALA A 34 20.51 35.11 -3.18
CA ALA A 34 19.23 35.78 -3.21
C ALA A 34 19.08 36.75 -4.37
N THR A 35 17.93 36.74 -5.03
CA THR A 35 17.38 37.90 -5.70
C THR A 35 15.98 38.17 -5.20
N ALA A 36 15.87 39.20 -4.36
CA ALA A 36 14.61 39.75 -3.91
C ALA A 36 14.03 40.65 -4.98
N SER A 37 12.77 40.44 -5.36
CA SER A 37 12.00 41.41 -6.12
C SER A 37 10.84 41.92 -5.25
N ALA A 38 10.95 43.17 -4.84
CA ALA A 38 9.91 43.94 -4.17
C ALA A 38 8.86 44.39 -5.17
N VAL A 39 7.58 44.18 -4.91
CA VAL A 39 6.47 44.84 -5.57
C VAL A 39 5.67 45.61 -4.54
N ALA A 40 5.52 46.91 -4.83
CA ALA A 40 4.92 47.89 -3.98
C ALA A 40 3.40 47.81 -3.94
N ALA A 41 2.84 48.03 -2.74
CA ALA A 41 1.43 48.22 -2.49
C ALA A 41 1.00 49.65 -2.88
N ALA A 42 -0.11 49.79 -3.57
CA ALA A 42 -0.87 51.03 -3.68
C ALA A 42 -2.26 50.81 -3.08
N GLY A 43 -2.56 51.56 -2.05
CA GLY A 43 -3.84 51.55 -1.37
C GLY A 43 -4.89 52.41 -2.05
N CYS A 44 -6.18 52.09 -1.81
CA CYS A 44 -7.27 53.06 -1.84
C CYS A 44 -8.25 52.72 -0.73
N ALA A 45 -8.45 53.71 0.12
CA ALA A 45 -9.46 53.73 1.17
C ALA A 45 -10.85 54.01 0.56
N GLY A 46 -11.88 53.35 1.07
CA GLY A 46 -13.28 53.65 0.81
C GLY A 46 -14.10 53.24 2.01
N ASP A 47 -14.61 54.26 2.67
CA ASP A 47 -15.44 54.23 3.90
C ASP A 47 -16.88 53.80 3.55
N GLY A 48 -17.55 53.06 4.47
CA GLY A 48 -18.96 52.74 4.32
C GLY A 48 -19.43 51.60 5.24
N GLY A 49 -19.84 51.93 6.44
CA GLY A 49 -20.32 50.98 7.45
C GLY A 49 -21.62 50.26 7.08
N SER A 50 -21.73 49.06 7.55
CA SER A 50 -22.99 48.43 7.98
C SER A 50 -22.65 47.23 8.89
N GLU A 51 -23.09 47.30 10.12
CA GLU A 51 -23.04 46.19 11.05
C GLU A 51 -23.98 45.09 10.55
N ALA A 52 -23.42 43.94 10.24
CA ALA A 52 -24.13 42.68 10.17
C ALA A 52 -23.32 41.69 11.00
N SER A 53 -23.88 41.30 12.11
CA SER A 53 -23.46 40.16 12.90
C SER A 53 -23.57 38.92 12.02
N ASP A 54 -22.45 38.46 11.47
CA ASP A 54 -22.33 37.11 10.93
C ASP A 54 -21.81 36.20 12.06
N ASP A 55 -22.77 35.59 12.74
CA ASP A 55 -22.56 34.30 13.39
C ASP A 55 -22.30 33.30 12.25
N THR A 56 -21.04 33.18 11.85
CA THR A 56 -20.60 32.04 11.08
C THR A 56 -20.51 30.88 12.06
N ASP A 57 -21.67 30.24 12.28
CA ASP A 57 -21.69 28.83 12.65
C ASP A 57 -20.78 28.12 11.66
N ALA A 58 -19.61 27.72 12.14
CA ALA A 58 -18.81 26.70 11.50
C ALA A 58 -19.65 25.40 11.61
N SER A 59 -20.61 25.26 10.71
CA SER A 59 -21.25 24.00 10.44
C SER A 59 -20.14 23.05 10.05
N THR A 60 -19.70 22.22 10.98
CA THR A 60 -18.97 20.98 10.70
C THR A 60 -19.92 20.20 9.79
N ALA A 61 -19.72 20.33 8.49
CA ALA A 61 -20.35 19.45 7.52
C ALA A 61 -19.80 18.04 7.83
N THR A 62 -20.60 17.27 8.56
CA THR A 62 -20.45 15.81 8.67
C THR A 62 -20.89 15.20 7.35
N GLY A 63 -20.12 15.43 6.30
CA GLY A 63 -20.29 14.81 4.99
C GLY A 63 -19.06 13.97 4.72
N GLU A 64 -19.25 12.86 4.04
CA GLU A 64 -18.17 12.05 3.50
C GLU A 64 -17.13 12.93 2.82
N GLN A 65 -15.84 12.66 3.11
CA GLN A 65 -14.71 13.32 2.49
C GLN A 65 -13.78 12.26 1.90
N PRO A 66 -14.14 11.66 0.75
CA PRO A 66 -13.33 10.64 0.11
C PRO A 66 -11.88 11.11 -0.02
N THR A 67 -10.96 10.25 0.39
CA THR A 67 -9.53 10.56 0.42
C THR A 67 -8.72 9.35 0.00
N VAL A 68 -7.74 9.56 -0.87
CA VAL A 68 -6.69 8.59 -1.14
C VAL A 68 -5.44 9.02 -0.36
N PHE A 69 -4.90 8.09 0.41
CA PHE A 69 -3.69 8.24 1.21
C PHE A 69 -2.52 7.63 0.47
N VAL A 70 -1.48 8.39 0.22
CA VAL A 70 -0.27 7.92 -0.45
C VAL A 70 0.92 8.09 0.48
N PHE A 71 1.56 6.97 0.82
CA PHE A 71 2.66 6.92 1.79
C PHE A 71 4.00 7.14 1.09
N ASN A 72 4.63 8.27 1.40
CA ASN A 72 5.90 8.69 0.82
C ASN A 72 7.05 8.18 1.69
N THR A 73 7.65 7.06 1.29
CA THR A 73 8.70 6.39 2.10
C THR A 73 10.01 7.16 2.11
N GLY A 74 10.23 8.09 1.17
CA GLY A 74 11.43 8.90 1.07
C GLY A 74 11.59 9.93 2.20
N ASP A 75 10.50 10.41 2.79
CA ASP A 75 10.51 11.39 3.88
C ASP A 75 9.57 11.07 5.05
N GLY A 76 8.87 9.92 5.01
CA GLY A 76 7.95 9.49 6.06
C GLY A 76 6.70 10.36 6.17
N THR A 77 6.23 10.89 5.04
CA THR A 77 4.98 11.65 4.97
C THR A 77 3.88 10.83 4.30
N VAL A 78 2.63 11.28 4.46
CA VAL A 78 1.49 10.84 3.67
C VAL A 78 0.91 12.03 2.90
N SER A 79 0.69 11.85 1.60
CA SER A 79 -0.05 12.79 0.76
C SER A 79 -1.52 12.43 0.78
N LEU A 80 -2.39 13.42 1.02
CA LEU A 80 -3.85 13.27 1.03
C LEU A 80 -4.39 13.81 -0.29
N ILE A 81 -5.02 12.95 -1.09
CA ILE A 81 -5.56 13.29 -2.41
C ILE A 81 -7.09 13.29 -2.34
N ASP A 82 -7.69 14.35 -2.87
CA ASP A 82 -9.13 14.40 -3.13
C ASP A 82 -9.44 13.73 -4.48
N PRO A 83 -10.11 12.55 -4.50
CA PRO A 83 -10.39 11.85 -5.74
C PRO A 83 -11.43 12.54 -6.63
N ALA A 84 -12.15 13.55 -6.12
CA ALA A 84 -13.09 14.33 -6.93
C ALA A 84 -12.38 15.34 -7.84
N SER A 85 -11.26 15.91 -7.37
CA SER A 85 -10.46 16.88 -8.13
C SER A 85 -9.15 16.33 -8.66
N ASN A 86 -8.70 15.17 -8.18
CA ASN A 86 -7.35 14.62 -8.38
C ASN A 86 -6.24 15.57 -7.90
N GLU A 87 -6.44 16.24 -6.80
CA GLU A 87 -5.47 17.18 -6.25
C GLU A 87 -4.99 16.73 -4.87
N VAL A 88 -3.70 16.96 -4.58
CA VAL A 88 -3.18 16.84 -3.21
C VAL A 88 -3.75 17.97 -2.36
N VAL A 89 -4.61 17.63 -1.41
CA VAL A 89 -5.27 18.59 -0.51
C VAL A 89 -4.51 18.79 0.80
N GLY A 90 -3.53 17.96 1.08
CA GLY A 90 -2.67 18.08 2.26
C GLY A 90 -1.58 17.03 2.31
N SER A 91 -0.63 17.22 3.24
CA SER A 91 0.40 16.24 3.56
C SER A 91 0.62 16.22 5.07
N ARG A 92 0.89 15.03 5.63
CA ARG A 92 1.12 14.82 7.06
C ARG A 92 2.41 14.05 7.26
N ALA A 93 3.21 14.43 8.25
CA ALA A 93 4.36 13.64 8.68
C ALA A 93 3.88 12.55 9.64
N LEU A 94 4.27 11.30 9.37
CA LEU A 94 3.92 10.15 10.20
C LEU A 94 5.10 9.66 11.04
N ASP A 95 6.34 10.10 10.75
CA ASP A 95 7.58 9.60 11.36
C ASP A 95 7.74 8.06 11.25
N LEU A 96 7.00 7.45 10.33
CA LEU A 96 7.09 6.04 9.97
C LEU A 96 7.05 5.89 8.44
N SER A 97 7.62 4.80 7.94
CA SER A 97 7.52 4.41 6.54
C SER A 97 6.50 3.29 6.43
N SER A 98 5.58 3.40 5.50
CA SER A 98 4.59 2.37 5.21
C SER A 98 4.65 1.98 3.74
N SER A 99 4.76 0.69 3.47
CA SER A 99 4.81 0.17 2.11
C SER A 99 3.50 -0.52 1.70
N PHE A 100 2.85 -1.21 2.62
CA PHE A 100 1.68 -2.01 2.32
C PHE A 100 0.55 -1.66 3.30
N PRO A 101 -0.33 -0.72 2.94
CA PRO A 101 -1.55 -0.47 3.69
C PRO A 101 -2.64 -1.49 3.34
N SER A 102 -3.56 -1.73 4.26
CA SER A 102 -4.76 -2.55 4.04
C SER A 102 -5.94 -1.72 3.49
N ASN A 103 -7.07 -2.36 3.26
CA ASN A 103 -8.38 -1.76 2.96
C ASN A 103 -8.57 -1.25 1.52
N GLN A 104 -7.96 -1.89 0.54
CA GLN A 104 -8.09 -1.49 -0.86
C GLN A 104 -9.52 -1.69 -1.41
N TYR A 105 -10.19 -2.77 -1.01
CA TYR A 105 -11.54 -3.11 -1.48
C TYR A 105 -12.66 -2.80 -0.49
N THR A 106 -12.33 -2.39 0.71
CA THR A 106 -13.29 -2.17 1.80
C THR A 106 -13.19 -0.74 2.38
N PRO A 107 -13.33 0.31 1.55
CA PRO A 107 -13.28 1.69 2.05
C PRO A 107 -14.42 1.97 3.05
N ASP A 108 -15.48 1.16 3.05
CA ASP A 108 -16.57 1.23 4.03
C ASP A 108 -16.10 0.86 5.45
N LEU A 109 -14.93 0.19 5.59
CA LEU A 109 -14.29 -0.06 6.89
C LEU A 109 -13.51 1.15 7.44
N THR A 110 -13.50 2.26 6.71
CA THR A 110 -12.81 3.49 7.07
C THR A 110 -13.68 4.71 6.75
N ASP A 111 -14.94 4.66 7.20
CA ASP A 111 -15.94 5.71 6.99
C ASP A 111 -16.14 6.59 8.24
N GLU A 112 -15.64 6.15 9.40
CA GLU A 112 -15.58 6.92 10.63
C GLU A 112 -14.16 7.39 10.96
N SER A 113 -14.03 8.45 11.74
CA SER A 113 -12.73 9.04 12.09
C SER A 113 -11.87 8.11 12.95
N GLU A 114 -12.49 7.30 13.74
CA GLU A 114 -11.89 6.35 14.69
C GLU A 114 -11.49 5.03 14.02
N ASP A 115 -11.98 4.74 12.82
CA ASP A 115 -11.62 3.54 12.07
C ASP A 115 -10.11 3.49 11.75
N ALA A 116 -9.59 2.29 11.66
CA ALA A 116 -8.16 2.08 11.58
C ALA A 116 -7.68 1.81 10.15
N LEU A 117 -6.64 2.52 9.74
CA LEU A 117 -5.77 2.17 8.63
C LEU A 117 -4.66 1.28 9.17
N TRP A 118 -4.61 0.03 8.74
CA TRP A 118 -3.54 -0.91 9.11
C TRP A 118 -2.40 -0.83 8.12
N LEU A 119 -1.17 -0.69 8.62
CA LEU A 119 0.01 -0.38 7.83
C LEU A 119 1.16 -1.32 8.15
N ASN A 120 1.82 -1.86 7.14
CA ASN A 120 3.12 -2.49 7.29
C ASN A 120 4.20 -1.44 7.56
N VAL A 121 5.03 -1.70 8.58
CA VAL A 121 6.18 -0.87 8.95
C VAL A 121 7.41 -1.76 9.20
N GLU A 122 8.56 -1.14 9.47
CA GLU A 122 9.86 -1.83 9.57
C GLU A 122 9.90 -3.01 10.56
N GLN A 123 9.07 -2.99 11.63
CA GLN A 123 9.14 -3.99 12.70
C GLN A 123 7.80 -4.69 12.98
N GLY A 124 6.85 -4.61 12.05
CA GLY A 124 5.53 -5.19 12.24
C GLY A 124 4.43 -4.38 11.59
N VAL A 125 3.28 -4.29 12.23
CA VAL A 125 2.14 -3.52 11.74
C VAL A 125 1.69 -2.46 12.75
N ARG A 126 1.08 -1.39 12.24
CA ARG A 126 0.52 -0.28 13.02
C ARG A 126 -0.89 0.02 12.52
N ALA A 127 -1.75 0.41 13.45
CA ALA A 127 -3.04 0.97 13.13
C ALA A 127 -3.05 2.47 13.41
N LEU A 128 -3.46 3.26 12.41
CA LEU A 128 -3.65 4.70 12.54
C LEU A 128 -5.13 5.02 12.36
N THR A 129 -5.68 5.95 13.14
CA THR A 129 -7.04 6.42 12.91
C THR A 129 -7.15 7.08 11.52
N ALA A 130 -8.19 6.76 10.76
CA ALA A 130 -8.42 7.31 9.42
C ALA A 130 -8.62 8.83 9.46
N GLY A 131 -9.33 9.33 10.48
CA GLY A 131 -9.62 10.76 10.63
C GLY A 131 -8.49 11.61 11.22
N GLY A 132 -7.52 11.00 11.96
CA GLY A 132 -6.47 11.75 12.66
C GLY A 132 -5.06 11.35 12.27
N LEU A 133 -4.86 10.15 11.74
CA LEU A 133 -3.56 9.49 11.55
C LEU A 133 -2.79 9.36 12.88
N GLU A 134 -3.51 9.14 13.95
CA GLU A 134 -2.95 8.87 15.27
C GLU A 134 -2.76 7.37 15.47
N GLU A 135 -1.59 6.94 15.98
CA GLU A 135 -1.33 5.51 16.23
C GLU A 135 -2.22 5.03 17.38
N VAL A 136 -3.05 4.01 17.11
CA VAL A 136 -4.00 3.42 18.06
C VAL A 136 -3.71 1.96 18.39
N ALA A 137 -2.96 1.25 17.53
CA ALA A 137 -2.48 -0.09 17.82
C ALA A 137 -1.10 -0.34 17.23
N ARG A 138 -0.38 -1.28 17.84
CA ARG A 138 0.96 -1.70 17.46
C ARG A 138 1.14 -3.18 17.73
N VAL A 139 1.55 -3.92 16.69
CA VAL A 139 1.96 -5.31 16.80
C VAL A 139 3.35 -5.47 16.21
N ASP A 140 4.31 -5.88 17.03
CA ASP A 140 5.67 -6.16 16.61
C ASP A 140 5.77 -7.64 16.24
N THR A 141 5.86 -7.94 14.95
CA THR A 141 5.91 -9.31 14.40
C THR A 141 7.31 -9.92 14.38
N GLY A 142 8.33 -9.13 14.67
CA GLY A 142 9.73 -9.53 14.51
C GLY A 142 10.21 -9.57 13.06
N SER A 143 9.36 -9.21 12.11
CA SER A 143 9.67 -9.13 10.68
C SER A 143 9.49 -7.70 10.16
N GLY A 144 10.37 -7.27 9.25
CA GLY A 144 10.19 -6.04 8.47
C GLY A 144 9.43 -6.25 7.16
N ALA A 145 9.16 -7.51 6.80
CA ALA A 145 8.42 -7.88 5.61
C ALA A 145 7.06 -8.45 6.02
N ASN A 146 6.05 -7.59 6.09
CA ASN A 146 4.70 -7.94 6.49
C ASN A 146 3.72 -7.49 5.42
N TRP A 147 2.64 -8.24 5.28
CA TRP A 147 1.45 -7.82 4.58
C TRP A 147 0.25 -8.07 5.50
N GLN A 148 -0.78 -7.26 5.36
CA GLN A 148 -1.98 -7.40 6.19
C GLN A 148 -3.22 -7.03 5.41
N GLU A 149 -4.31 -7.72 5.70
CA GLU A 149 -5.63 -7.38 5.19
C GLU A 149 -6.68 -7.50 6.29
N GLN A 150 -7.67 -6.61 6.28
CA GLN A 150 -8.77 -6.60 7.23
C GLN A 150 -9.94 -7.41 6.67
N THR A 151 -10.60 -8.19 7.52
CA THR A 151 -11.80 -8.94 7.12
C THR A 151 -12.92 -8.00 6.68
N PRO A 152 -13.79 -8.41 5.74
CA PRO A 152 -14.84 -7.56 5.18
C PRO A 152 -15.80 -6.98 6.23
N GLU A 153 -16.01 -7.68 7.33
CA GLU A 153 -16.82 -7.21 8.45
C GLU A 153 -16.05 -6.35 9.47
N GLY A 154 -14.74 -6.12 9.25
CA GLY A 154 -13.92 -5.26 10.10
C GLY A 154 -13.48 -5.86 11.43
N SER A 155 -13.84 -7.11 11.73
CA SER A 155 -13.59 -7.72 13.04
C SER A 155 -12.13 -8.11 13.28
N HIS A 156 -11.39 -8.47 12.22
CA HIS A 156 -10.02 -8.95 12.32
C HIS A 156 -9.12 -8.36 11.23
N VAL A 157 -7.83 -8.32 11.54
CA VAL A 157 -6.77 -8.18 10.53
C VAL A 157 -5.94 -9.45 10.55
N VAL A 158 -5.74 -10.06 9.39
CA VAL A 158 -4.78 -11.14 9.19
C VAL A 158 -3.47 -10.56 8.70
N VAL A 159 -2.35 -11.00 9.28
CA VAL A 159 -1.01 -10.53 8.95
C VAL A 159 -0.14 -11.70 8.56
N SER A 160 0.54 -11.60 7.44
CA SER A 160 1.64 -12.47 7.05
C SER A 160 2.96 -11.79 7.41
N ALA A 161 3.76 -12.42 8.27
CA ALA A 161 5.08 -11.96 8.66
C ALA A 161 6.12 -12.93 8.11
N ARG A 162 6.87 -12.49 7.08
CA ARG A 162 7.86 -13.32 6.40
C ARG A 162 9.08 -13.57 7.31
N GLU A 163 10.26 -13.74 6.74
CA GLU A 163 11.48 -13.97 7.53
C GLU A 163 11.82 -12.80 8.47
N PRO A 164 12.39 -13.06 9.63
CA PRO A 164 12.70 -14.37 10.20
C PRO A 164 11.55 -15.03 10.99
N SER A 165 10.38 -14.41 11.07
CA SER A 165 9.25 -14.87 11.90
C SER A 165 8.52 -16.08 11.31
N HIS A 166 8.28 -16.08 9.99
CA HIS A 166 7.50 -17.09 9.29
C HIS A 166 6.17 -17.40 10.00
N THR A 167 5.41 -16.37 10.35
CA THR A 167 4.22 -16.45 11.20
C THR A 167 3.04 -15.72 10.59
N ASN A 168 1.86 -16.34 10.67
CA ASN A 168 0.62 -15.62 10.38
C ASN A 168 -0.04 -15.24 11.71
N TYR A 169 -0.55 -14.01 11.79
CA TYR A 169 -1.24 -13.48 12.96
C TYR A 169 -2.67 -13.12 12.61
N ARG A 170 -3.59 -13.30 13.56
CA ARG A 170 -4.91 -12.68 13.55
C ARG A 170 -4.98 -11.68 14.70
N ILE A 171 -5.35 -10.44 14.38
CA ILE A 171 -5.43 -9.32 15.31
C ILE A 171 -6.89 -8.90 15.40
N ASP A 172 -7.37 -8.54 16.60
CA ASP A 172 -8.67 -7.91 16.79
C ASP A 172 -8.64 -6.49 16.19
N ALA A 173 -9.48 -6.24 15.20
CA ALA A 173 -9.55 -4.98 14.45
C ALA A 173 -10.84 -4.17 14.73
N ASP A 174 -11.74 -4.69 15.57
CA ASP A 174 -12.94 -3.98 15.98
C ASP A 174 -12.57 -2.86 16.99
N HIS A 175 -12.61 -1.61 16.54
CA HIS A 175 -12.23 -0.45 17.36
C HIS A 175 -13.13 -0.27 18.60
N GLU A 176 -14.32 -0.85 18.64
CA GLU A 176 -15.21 -0.87 19.82
C GLU A 176 -14.87 -2.00 20.79
N SER A 177 -14.02 -2.96 20.39
CA SER A 177 -13.61 -4.10 21.20
C SER A 177 -12.65 -3.68 22.32
N ALA A 178 -12.80 -4.31 23.48
CA ALA A 178 -11.85 -4.15 24.59
C ALA A 178 -10.46 -4.75 24.30
N THR A 179 -10.35 -5.58 23.28
CA THR A 179 -9.12 -6.26 22.85
C THR A 179 -8.62 -5.73 21.49
N PHE A 180 -9.12 -4.58 21.05
CA PHE A 180 -8.64 -3.93 19.83
C PHE A 180 -7.10 -3.85 19.78
N GLY A 181 -6.52 -4.31 18.68
CA GLY A 181 -5.07 -4.35 18.47
C GLY A 181 -4.35 -5.50 19.18
N GLU A 182 -5.04 -6.40 19.88
CA GLU A 182 -4.44 -7.58 20.50
C GLU A 182 -4.38 -8.75 19.50
N VAL A 183 -3.29 -9.53 19.56
CA VAL A 183 -3.17 -10.79 18.78
C VAL A 183 -4.12 -11.82 19.39
N THR A 184 -5.06 -12.31 18.57
CA THR A 184 -6.07 -13.30 18.94
C THR A 184 -5.83 -14.68 18.32
N GLY A 185 -4.87 -14.79 17.40
CA GLY A 185 -4.45 -16.05 16.78
C GLY A 185 -3.03 -15.93 16.25
N GLU A 186 -2.27 -17.02 16.30
CA GLU A 186 -0.89 -17.09 15.86
C GLU A 186 -0.59 -18.48 15.29
N LEU A 187 0.02 -18.52 14.11
CA LEU A 187 0.45 -19.73 13.43
C LEU A 187 1.93 -19.59 13.11
N GLU A 188 2.79 -20.11 14.00
CA GLU A 188 4.23 -20.21 13.76
C GLU A 188 4.51 -21.31 12.72
N ARG A 189 5.25 -20.97 11.67
CA ARG A 189 5.51 -21.87 10.55
C ARG A 189 7.01 -22.08 10.28
N VAL A 190 7.86 -21.62 11.19
CA VAL A 190 9.32 -21.71 11.06
C VAL A 190 9.81 -23.15 10.89
N ASP A 191 9.13 -24.14 11.47
CA ASP A 191 9.51 -25.56 11.39
C ASP A 191 9.05 -26.25 10.10
N GLU A 192 8.29 -25.57 9.23
CA GLU A 192 7.87 -26.14 7.94
C GLU A 192 9.03 -26.22 6.93
N GLY A 193 10.07 -25.42 7.15
CA GLY A 193 11.21 -25.32 6.24
C GLY A 193 10.90 -24.50 5.00
N GLY A 194 11.95 -24.13 4.28
CA GLY A 194 11.84 -23.32 3.08
C GLY A 194 13.00 -23.56 2.12
N ARG A 195 12.89 -23.03 0.92
CA ARG A 195 13.91 -23.15 -0.11
C ARG A 195 15.21 -22.40 0.30
N GLY A 196 16.34 -23.02 0.00
CA GLY A 196 17.66 -22.45 0.31
C GLY A 196 18.00 -22.56 1.79
N ASP A 197 18.40 -21.45 2.38
CA ASP A 197 18.79 -21.38 3.80
C ASP A 197 17.63 -20.83 4.68
N ASN A 198 16.39 -20.87 4.19
CA ASN A 198 15.23 -20.37 4.92
C ASN A 198 14.66 -21.46 5.83
N ASP A 199 14.42 -21.12 7.08
CA ASP A 199 13.91 -22.02 8.10
C ASP A 199 12.40 -22.26 7.96
N GLY A 200 11.63 -21.36 7.31
CA GLY A 200 10.20 -21.45 7.12
C GLY A 200 9.75 -21.12 5.69
N PRO A 201 8.44 -21.29 5.41
CA PRO A 201 7.88 -21.20 4.06
C PRO A 201 7.89 -19.79 3.47
N GLY A 202 8.01 -18.73 4.30
CA GLY A 202 8.03 -17.34 3.88
C GLY A 202 6.64 -16.84 3.49
N PRO A 203 5.66 -16.81 4.41
CA PRO A 203 4.34 -16.21 4.15
C PRO A 203 4.55 -14.74 3.75
N CYS A 204 4.27 -14.41 2.49
CA CYS A 204 4.69 -13.13 1.92
C CYS A 204 3.55 -12.11 1.89
N ASP A 205 2.37 -12.56 1.53
CA ASP A 205 1.15 -11.78 1.41
C ASP A 205 -0.01 -12.45 2.14
N VAL A 206 -1.13 -11.77 2.21
CA VAL A 206 -2.42 -12.33 2.59
C VAL A 206 -3.52 -11.58 1.85
N THR A 207 -4.41 -12.30 1.18
CA THR A 207 -5.66 -11.76 0.67
C THR A 207 -6.84 -12.54 1.23
N ILE A 208 -7.92 -11.83 1.61
CA ILE A 208 -9.06 -12.41 2.33
C ILE A 208 -10.22 -12.59 1.36
N HIS A 209 -10.79 -13.79 1.35
CA HIS A 209 -12.00 -14.07 0.57
C HIS A 209 -13.14 -13.14 1.01
N PRO A 210 -13.98 -12.62 0.10
CA PRO A 210 -15.04 -11.66 0.44
C PRO A 210 -16.12 -12.18 1.39
N ASP A 211 -16.21 -13.51 1.61
CA ASP A 211 -17.09 -14.08 2.66
C ASP A 211 -16.55 -13.90 4.09
N GLY A 212 -15.25 -13.53 4.24
CA GLY A 212 -14.60 -13.35 5.52
C GLY A 212 -14.22 -14.65 6.25
N GLU A 213 -14.42 -15.83 5.63
CA GLU A 213 -14.15 -17.11 6.26
C GLU A 213 -12.73 -17.63 5.99
N TYR A 214 -12.13 -17.27 4.83
CA TYR A 214 -10.83 -17.77 4.37
C TYR A 214 -9.87 -16.64 4.00
N ALA A 215 -8.57 -16.93 4.16
CA ALA A 215 -7.47 -16.10 3.70
C ALA A 215 -6.46 -16.95 2.91
N TYR A 216 -5.87 -16.36 1.86
CA TYR A 216 -4.89 -17.00 1.01
C TYR A 216 -3.52 -16.38 1.23
N VAL A 217 -2.51 -17.21 1.46
CA VAL A 217 -1.16 -16.81 1.78
C VAL A 217 -0.16 -17.46 0.82
N PRO A 218 0.41 -16.71 -0.12
CA PRO A 218 1.53 -17.20 -0.93
C PRO A 218 2.78 -17.38 -0.08
N ASP A 219 3.42 -18.54 -0.20
CA ASP A 219 4.61 -18.91 0.55
C ASP A 219 5.85 -18.86 -0.35
N LEU A 220 6.57 -17.74 -0.29
CA LEU A 220 7.69 -17.42 -1.18
C LEU A 220 8.79 -18.49 -1.21
N PHE A 221 9.08 -19.11 -0.08
CA PHE A 221 10.13 -20.12 0.05
C PHE A 221 9.59 -21.54 0.13
N GLY A 222 8.28 -21.69 0.36
CA GLY A 222 7.60 -22.97 0.44
C GLY A 222 7.15 -23.52 -0.91
N ASP A 223 7.04 -22.66 -1.93
CA ASP A 223 6.40 -22.97 -3.21
C ASP A 223 4.97 -23.52 -3.02
N THR A 224 4.23 -22.93 -2.06
CA THR A 224 2.85 -23.28 -1.74
C THR A 224 1.93 -22.06 -1.71
N LEU A 225 0.65 -22.30 -1.91
CA LEU A 225 -0.43 -21.39 -1.55
C LEU A 225 -1.13 -21.98 -0.32
N THR A 226 -1.00 -21.32 0.82
CA THR A 226 -1.66 -21.73 2.07
C THR A 226 -3.02 -21.09 2.19
N VAL A 227 -4.05 -21.90 2.46
CA VAL A 227 -5.40 -21.44 2.79
C VAL A 227 -5.56 -21.50 4.30
N LEU A 228 -5.92 -20.35 4.89
CA LEU A 228 -6.23 -20.23 6.31
C LEU A 228 -7.73 -20.11 6.49
N SER A 229 -8.32 -20.79 7.47
CA SER A 229 -9.60 -20.40 8.03
C SER A 229 -9.38 -19.27 9.04
N ILE A 230 -10.29 -18.27 9.08
CA ILE A 230 -10.15 -17.10 9.93
C ILE A 230 -10.72 -17.37 11.32
N ASP A 231 -11.83 -18.10 11.43
CA ASP A 231 -12.39 -18.53 12.70
C ASP A 231 -12.96 -19.98 12.61
N PRO A 232 -12.30 -20.99 13.20
CA PRO A 232 -11.07 -20.92 14.00
C PRO A 232 -9.86 -20.51 13.15
N PHE A 233 -8.84 -19.88 13.76
CA PHE A 233 -7.63 -19.48 13.04
C PHE A 233 -6.67 -20.66 12.92
N GLU A 234 -6.72 -21.33 11.75
CA GLU A 234 -5.93 -22.53 11.48
C GLU A 234 -5.62 -22.70 9.98
N ILE A 235 -4.64 -23.53 9.66
CA ILE A 235 -4.35 -23.91 8.26
C ILE A 235 -5.39 -24.93 7.82
N GLU A 236 -6.21 -24.55 6.81
CA GLU A 236 -7.19 -25.45 6.20
C GLU A 236 -6.52 -26.39 5.20
N THR A 237 -5.70 -25.83 4.29
CA THR A 237 -4.94 -26.61 3.31
C THR A 237 -3.70 -25.86 2.84
N GLN A 238 -2.76 -26.61 2.28
CA GLN A 238 -1.59 -26.08 1.59
C GLN A 238 -1.52 -26.71 0.20
N ILE A 239 -1.45 -25.90 -0.83
CA ILE A 239 -1.51 -26.30 -2.23
C ILE A 239 -0.12 -26.10 -2.83
N ASP A 240 0.49 -27.19 -3.32
CA ASP A 240 1.79 -27.12 -4.01
C ASP A 240 1.65 -26.31 -5.30
N VAL A 241 2.56 -25.37 -5.55
CA VAL A 241 2.62 -24.53 -6.74
C VAL A 241 3.88 -24.87 -7.52
N GLU A 242 3.70 -25.31 -8.76
CA GLU A 242 4.83 -25.70 -9.61
C GLU A 242 5.36 -24.50 -10.42
N GLY A 243 6.69 -24.39 -10.56
CA GLY A 243 7.32 -23.42 -11.46
C GLY A 243 7.13 -23.80 -12.91
N VAL A 244 6.91 -22.79 -13.77
CA VAL A 244 6.71 -22.99 -15.23
C VAL A 244 7.88 -22.48 -16.06
N VAL A 245 8.63 -21.50 -15.57
CA VAL A 245 9.83 -20.95 -16.24
C VAL A 245 11.10 -21.16 -15.42
N ALA A 246 10.98 -21.59 -14.15
CA ALA A 246 12.06 -21.95 -13.26
C ALA A 246 11.71 -23.21 -12.45
N ASP A 247 12.68 -23.78 -11.70
CA ASP A 247 12.46 -24.95 -10.85
C ASP A 247 11.53 -24.63 -9.65
N ALA A 248 11.48 -23.37 -9.23
CA ALA A 248 10.68 -22.87 -8.11
C ALA A 248 9.65 -21.86 -8.60
N ALA A 249 8.41 -22.01 -8.17
CA ALA A 249 7.32 -21.06 -8.48
C ALA A 249 7.49 -19.73 -7.72
N ALA A 250 7.93 -19.83 -6.46
CA ALA A 250 8.13 -18.67 -5.58
C ALA A 250 6.92 -17.70 -5.56
N PRO A 251 5.71 -18.18 -5.22
CA PRO A 251 4.54 -17.30 -5.11
C PRO A 251 4.79 -16.28 -3.99
N TRP A 252 4.45 -15.02 -4.22
CA TRP A 252 4.76 -13.98 -3.24
C TRP A 252 3.63 -13.03 -2.91
N MET A 253 2.75 -12.71 -3.85
CA MET A 253 1.61 -11.83 -3.60
C MET A 253 0.35 -12.45 -4.19
N ALA A 254 -0.82 -12.00 -3.74
CA ALA A 254 -2.10 -12.46 -4.24
C ALA A 254 -3.19 -11.39 -4.09
N THR A 255 -4.16 -11.37 -4.99
CA THR A 255 -5.32 -10.49 -4.91
C THR A 255 -6.58 -11.27 -5.34
N ILE A 256 -7.57 -11.37 -4.44
CA ILE A 256 -8.87 -11.98 -4.74
C ILE A 256 -9.81 -10.96 -5.39
N ALA A 257 -10.62 -11.40 -6.34
CA ALA A 257 -11.66 -10.58 -6.95
C ALA A 257 -12.78 -10.23 -5.95
N PRO A 258 -13.47 -9.09 -6.12
CA PRO A 258 -14.58 -8.69 -5.25
C PRO A 258 -15.75 -9.69 -5.19
N ASP A 259 -15.94 -10.51 -6.23
CA ASP A 259 -16.95 -11.58 -6.24
C ASP A 259 -16.50 -12.88 -5.56
N GLY A 260 -15.19 -13.01 -5.23
CA GLY A 260 -14.61 -14.19 -4.60
C GLY A 260 -14.35 -15.36 -5.54
N GLU A 261 -14.68 -15.26 -6.83
CA GLU A 261 -14.58 -16.42 -7.76
C GLU A 261 -13.19 -16.54 -8.41
N THR A 262 -12.44 -15.44 -8.51
CA THR A 262 -11.13 -15.41 -9.19
C THR A 262 -10.07 -14.75 -8.32
N MET A 263 -8.86 -15.31 -8.32
CA MET A 263 -7.69 -14.73 -7.64
C MET A 263 -6.50 -14.67 -8.60
N LEU A 264 -5.73 -13.61 -8.51
CA LEU A 264 -4.40 -13.46 -9.10
C LEU A 264 -3.35 -13.82 -8.06
N VAL A 265 -2.29 -14.51 -8.50
CA VAL A 265 -1.10 -14.77 -7.66
C VAL A 265 0.15 -14.51 -8.48
N GLU A 266 0.97 -13.60 -8.01
CA GLU A 266 2.26 -13.25 -8.59
C GLU A 266 3.35 -14.23 -8.13
N HIS A 267 4.31 -14.49 -9.04
CA HIS A 267 5.41 -15.42 -8.77
C HIS A 267 6.76 -14.78 -9.08
N ASN A 268 7.69 -14.89 -8.14
CA ASN A 268 9.06 -14.45 -8.31
C ASN A 268 9.91 -15.51 -9.03
N GLU A 269 9.40 -16.05 -10.13
CA GLU A 269 10.10 -17.00 -10.98
C GLU A 269 10.53 -16.37 -12.32
N GLY A 270 11.76 -16.63 -12.79
CA GLY A 270 12.26 -16.08 -14.04
C GLY A 270 12.28 -14.57 -14.10
N GLU A 271 11.52 -13.98 -15.01
CA GLU A 271 11.28 -12.53 -15.14
C GLU A 271 9.94 -12.10 -14.48
N GLY A 272 9.33 -12.96 -13.67
CA GLY A 272 8.01 -12.81 -13.07
C GLY A 272 6.93 -13.49 -13.89
N THR A 273 6.04 -14.20 -13.22
CA THR A 273 4.84 -14.80 -13.85
C THR A 273 3.61 -14.49 -13.02
N GLU A 274 2.43 -14.66 -13.62
CA GLU A 274 1.14 -14.36 -13.04
C GLU A 274 0.23 -15.55 -13.19
N SER A 275 -0.39 -16.03 -12.10
CA SER A 275 -1.37 -17.11 -12.18
C SER A 275 -2.78 -16.63 -11.88
N ILE A 276 -3.74 -17.24 -12.57
CA ILE A 276 -5.17 -17.02 -12.38
C ILE A 276 -5.77 -18.26 -11.75
N TRP A 277 -6.42 -18.10 -10.61
CA TRP A 277 -7.00 -19.18 -9.81
C TRP A 277 -8.52 -19.12 -9.83
N ASP A 278 -9.14 -20.29 -9.79
CA ASP A 278 -10.58 -20.48 -9.53
C ASP A 278 -10.77 -20.67 -8.02
N CYS A 279 -11.48 -19.76 -7.38
CA CYS A 279 -11.79 -19.74 -5.95
C CYS A 279 -13.27 -20.02 -5.67
N SER A 280 -14.03 -20.57 -6.62
CA SER A 280 -15.43 -20.94 -6.43
C SER A 280 -15.65 -21.96 -5.30
N ASP A 281 -14.62 -22.71 -4.92
CA ASP A 281 -14.50 -23.42 -3.65
C ASP A 281 -13.41 -22.70 -2.82
N PRO A 282 -13.79 -21.81 -1.88
CA PRO A 282 -12.82 -20.99 -1.15
C PRO A 282 -11.80 -21.79 -0.33
N ALA A 283 -12.18 -22.97 0.17
CA ALA A 283 -11.30 -23.84 0.93
C ALA A 283 -10.28 -24.60 0.07
N SER A 284 -10.50 -24.63 -1.27
CA SER A 284 -9.69 -25.46 -2.18
C SER A 284 -9.54 -24.81 -3.55
N PRO A 285 -8.92 -23.60 -3.65
CA PRO A 285 -8.71 -22.93 -4.92
C PRO A 285 -7.83 -23.75 -5.86
N THR A 286 -8.02 -23.55 -7.17
CA THR A 286 -7.26 -24.26 -8.21
C THR A 286 -6.68 -23.33 -9.25
N GLU A 287 -5.40 -23.52 -9.61
CA GLU A 287 -4.77 -22.75 -10.66
C GLU A 287 -5.37 -23.10 -12.04
N ARG A 288 -5.83 -22.08 -12.77
CA ARG A 288 -6.40 -22.23 -14.14
C ARG A 288 -5.39 -21.97 -15.23
N THR A 289 -4.58 -20.95 -15.06
CA THR A 289 -3.67 -20.40 -16.09
C THR A 289 -2.46 -19.75 -15.45
N ARG A 290 -1.30 -19.86 -16.09
CA ARG A 290 -0.09 -19.13 -15.77
C ARG A 290 0.34 -18.28 -16.97
N LEU A 291 0.46 -16.97 -16.76
CA LEU A 291 0.91 -16.01 -17.76
C LEU A 291 2.40 -15.70 -17.55
N THR A 292 3.10 -15.55 -18.68
CA THR A 292 4.53 -15.26 -18.72
C THR A 292 4.80 -14.05 -19.62
N THR A 293 6.05 -13.63 -19.72
CA THR A 293 6.44 -12.57 -20.67
C THR A 293 6.22 -12.98 -22.14
N ASP A 294 6.18 -14.28 -22.45
CA ASP A 294 5.85 -14.77 -23.81
C ASP A 294 4.35 -14.59 -24.13
N ASP A 295 3.50 -14.47 -23.11
CA ASP A 295 2.06 -14.19 -23.22
C ASP A 295 1.74 -12.69 -23.21
N GLY A 296 2.78 -11.84 -23.16
CA GLY A 296 2.66 -10.37 -23.17
C GLY A 296 2.69 -9.73 -21.79
N LEU A 297 2.84 -10.50 -20.70
CA LEU A 297 2.99 -9.97 -19.35
C LEU A 297 4.24 -9.08 -19.26
N GLY A 298 4.16 -7.99 -18.53
CA GLY A 298 5.32 -7.17 -18.18
C GLY A 298 6.30 -7.93 -17.30
N ARG A 299 7.53 -7.42 -17.18
CA ARG A 299 8.56 -8.07 -16.36
C ARG A 299 8.45 -7.67 -14.90
N GLY A 300 8.73 -8.66 -14.04
CA GLY A 300 8.73 -8.48 -12.60
C GLY A 300 7.34 -8.29 -12.04
N ALA A 301 6.38 -9.16 -12.44
CA ALA A 301 5.06 -9.21 -11.82
C ALA A 301 5.23 -9.24 -10.30
N LEU A 302 4.69 -8.24 -9.60
CA LEU A 302 4.97 -8.03 -8.19
C LEU A 302 3.72 -8.09 -7.34
N THR A 303 2.73 -7.26 -7.61
CA THR A 303 1.40 -7.28 -6.99
C THR A 303 0.36 -6.97 -8.04
N SER A 304 -0.90 -7.17 -7.71
CA SER A 304 -2.02 -6.85 -8.59
C SER A 304 -3.14 -6.14 -7.85
N GLU A 305 -4.06 -5.62 -8.64
CA GLU A 305 -5.38 -5.17 -8.26
C GLU A 305 -6.39 -5.79 -9.20
N ILE A 306 -7.57 -6.13 -8.72
CA ILE A 306 -8.68 -6.56 -9.57
C ILE A 306 -9.73 -5.48 -9.62
N GLY A 307 -10.30 -5.26 -10.80
CA GLY A 307 -11.34 -4.26 -11.00
C GLY A 307 -12.63 -4.58 -10.21
N PRO A 308 -13.44 -3.56 -9.92
CA PRO A 308 -14.72 -3.74 -9.21
C PRO A 308 -15.73 -4.57 -10.02
N ASP A 309 -15.47 -4.80 -11.31
CA ASP A 309 -16.22 -5.70 -12.18
C ASP A 309 -15.88 -7.19 -11.99
N SER A 310 -14.77 -7.50 -11.28
CA SER A 310 -14.20 -8.85 -11.13
C SER A 310 -13.78 -9.48 -12.47
N GLU A 311 -13.68 -8.69 -13.54
CA GLU A 311 -13.35 -9.17 -14.89
C GLU A 311 -11.95 -8.73 -15.33
N THR A 312 -11.45 -7.61 -14.78
CA THR A 312 -10.19 -6.97 -15.20
C THR A 312 -9.12 -7.03 -14.11
N GLY A 313 -7.98 -7.64 -14.40
CA GLY A 313 -6.79 -7.62 -13.55
C GLY A 313 -5.79 -6.53 -13.96
N TYR A 314 -5.13 -5.90 -13.00
CA TYR A 314 -4.07 -4.90 -13.15
C TYR A 314 -2.82 -5.37 -12.43
N VAL A 315 -1.86 -5.94 -13.14
CA VAL A 315 -0.61 -6.46 -12.55
C VAL A 315 0.49 -5.43 -12.67
N PHE A 316 1.06 -5.02 -11.54
CA PHE A 316 2.18 -4.07 -11.52
C PHE A 316 3.47 -4.79 -11.88
N THR A 317 4.13 -4.31 -12.91
CA THR A 317 5.32 -4.90 -13.51
C THR A 317 6.50 -3.92 -13.50
N PRO A 318 7.09 -3.64 -12.30
CA PRO A 318 8.16 -2.66 -12.13
C PRO A 318 9.41 -2.93 -12.95
N GLY A 319 9.66 -4.17 -13.35
CA GLY A 319 10.77 -4.53 -14.24
C GLY A 319 10.64 -3.99 -15.66
N SER A 320 9.43 -3.62 -16.08
CA SER A 320 9.12 -2.96 -17.36
C SER A 320 8.48 -1.58 -17.19
N ASN A 321 8.25 -1.11 -15.96
CA ASN A 321 7.68 0.20 -15.63
C ASN A 321 6.26 0.41 -16.17
N ASP A 322 5.43 -0.62 -16.12
CA ASP A 322 4.05 -0.61 -16.62
C ASP A 322 3.09 -1.40 -15.72
N VAL A 323 1.82 -1.35 -16.06
CA VAL A 323 0.77 -2.21 -15.55
C VAL A 323 0.29 -3.09 -16.68
N SER A 324 0.34 -4.41 -16.51
CA SER A 324 -0.27 -5.36 -17.44
C SER A 324 -1.75 -5.49 -17.12
N VAL A 325 -2.60 -5.31 -18.13
CA VAL A 325 -4.06 -5.44 -18.01
C VAL A 325 -4.45 -6.82 -18.48
N ILE A 326 -5.21 -7.55 -17.67
CA ILE A 326 -5.58 -8.95 -17.90
C ILE A 326 -7.10 -9.06 -17.97
N ASP A 327 -7.59 -9.75 -19.01
CA ASP A 327 -8.94 -10.29 -19.04
C ASP A 327 -8.94 -11.59 -18.22
N LEU A 328 -9.61 -11.59 -17.08
CA LEU A 328 -9.60 -12.69 -16.11
C LEU A 328 -10.37 -13.92 -16.61
N GLU A 329 -11.46 -13.72 -17.39
CA GLU A 329 -12.23 -14.83 -17.98
C GLU A 329 -11.43 -15.52 -19.07
N ALA A 330 -10.88 -14.73 -20.00
CA ALA A 330 -10.08 -15.25 -21.12
C ALA A 330 -8.70 -15.74 -20.68
N GLY A 331 -8.18 -15.28 -19.55
CA GLY A 331 -6.84 -15.58 -19.07
C GLY A 331 -5.75 -15.04 -20.01
N THR A 332 -5.87 -13.78 -20.46
CA THR A 332 -4.95 -13.18 -21.42
C THR A 332 -4.60 -11.74 -21.07
N VAL A 333 -3.36 -11.34 -21.35
CA VAL A 333 -2.96 -9.92 -21.30
C VAL A 333 -3.59 -9.20 -22.48
N THR A 334 -4.36 -8.15 -22.20
CA THR A 334 -5.09 -7.36 -23.20
C THR A 334 -4.41 -6.04 -23.54
N ASP A 335 -3.70 -5.45 -22.57
CA ASP A 335 -2.99 -4.17 -22.74
C ASP A 335 -1.83 -4.04 -21.74
N ARG A 336 -1.01 -3.00 -21.92
CA ARG A 336 0.06 -2.59 -21.02
C ARG A 336 0.10 -1.07 -20.91
N LEU A 337 -0.16 -0.56 -19.72
CA LEU A 337 -0.19 0.87 -19.45
C LEU A 337 1.19 1.35 -18.96
N ASP A 338 1.88 2.13 -19.80
CA ASP A 338 3.22 2.67 -19.49
C ASP A 338 3.14 3.70 -18.33
N LEU A 339 3.71 3.36 -17.19
CA LEU A 339 3.81 4.23 -16.03
C LEU A 339 5.00 5.21 -16.13
N GLY A 340 5.99 4.92 -16.98
CA GLY A 340 7.21 5.70 -17.08
C GLY A 340 8.16 5.55 -15.88
N GLY A 341 7.81 4.75 -14.91
CA GLY A 341 8.58 4.49 -13.69
C GLY A 341 8.07 3.28 -12.92
N SER A 342 8.79 2.90 -11.86
CA SER A 342 8.46 1.74 -11.04
C SER A 342 7.29 2.02 -10.11
N ALA A 343 6.28 1.14 -10.14
CA ALA A 343 5.18 1.07 -9.19
C ALA A 343 5.09 -0.33 -8.61
N PHE A 344 4.66 -0.43 -7.36
CA PHE A 344 4.64 -1.69 -6.62
C PHE A 344 3.24 -2.07 -6.14
N VAL A 345 2.37 -1.11 -5.90
CA VAL A 345 0.99 -1.30 -5.44
C VAL A 345 0.08 -0.23 -6.03
N GLY A 346 -1.23 -0.43 -5.94
CA GLY A 346 -2.25 0.57 -6.22
C GLY A 346 -3.30 0.61 -5.13
N THR A 347 -4.25 1.48 -5.24
CA THR A 347 -5.48 1.48 -4.45
C THR A 347 -6.63 2.08 -5.23
N TRP A 348 -7.81 1.50 -5.06
CA TRP A 348 -9.04 2.05 -5.61
C TRP A 348 -9.50 3.27 -4.83
N ASN A 349 -10.02 4.29 -5.50
CA ASN A 349 -10.73 5.35 -4.79
C ASN A 349 -12.00 4.78 -4.14
N PRO A 350 -12.60 5.46 -3.13
CA PRO A 350 -13.80 4.94 -2.46
C PRO A 350 -14.98 4.65 -3.38
N ALA A 351 -15.08 5.36 -4.52
CA ALA A 351 -16.10 5.10 -5.54
C ALA A 351 -15.77 3.91 -6.45
N LYS A 352 -14.58 3.30 -6.31
CA LYS A 352 -14.09 2.17 -7.12
C LYS A 352 -14.12 2.41 -8.64
N THR A 353 -13.91 3.67 -9.06
CA THR A 353 -13.92 4.08 -10.47
C THR A 353 -12.54 4.31 -11.03
N ARG A 354 -11.55 4.57 -10.15
CA ARG A 354 -10.18 4.90 -10.51
C ARG A 354 -9.20 4.20 -9.60
N LEU A 355 -8.14 3.66 -10.21
CA LEU A 355 -7.01 3.06 -9.53
C LEU A 355 -5.87 4.09 -9.44
N TYR A 356 -5.43 4.37 -8.23
CA TYR A 356 -4.33 5.30 -7.91
C TYR A 356 -3.06 4.50 -7.70
N VAL A 357 -2.07 4.74 -8.53
CA VAL A 357 -0.83 3.95 -8.60
C VAL A 357 0.37 4.83 -8.25
N PRO A 358 0.96 4.70 -7.06
CA PRO A 358 2.19 5.39 -6.70
C PRO A 358 3.35 4.96 -7.59
N VAL A 359 3.92 5.90 -8.36
CA VAL A 359 5.09 5.66 -9.21
C VAL A 359 6.34 6.12 -8.46
N GLN A 360 6.95 5.20 -7.73
CA GLN A 360 7.99 5.46 -6.73
C GLN A 360 9.18 6.25 -7.29
N THR A 361 9.61 5.94 -8.51
CA THR A 361 10.80 6.56 -9.11
C THR A 361 10.57 7.96 -9.65
N ASN A 362 9.30 8.39 -9.75
CA ASN A 362 8.92 9.66 -10.35
C ASN A 362 8.33 10.65 -9.34
N ASP A 363 8.15 10.24 -8.07
CA ASP A 363 7.50 11.06 -7.04
C ASP A 363 6.08 11.50 -7.44
N GLU A 364 5.35 10.65 -8.16
CA GLU A 364 4.01 10.91 -8.67
C GLU A 364 3.04 9.75 -8.42
N VAL A 365 1.75 10.01 -8.60
CA VAL A 365 0.69 9.00 -8.66
C VAL A 365 0.08 9.03 -10.06
N ALA A 366 0.09 7.91 -10.76
CA ALA A 366 -0.67 7.72 -12.00
C ALA A 366 -2.10 7.29 -11.66
N ILE A 367 -3.09 7.82 -12.37
CA ILE A 367 -4.50 7.52 -12.16
C ILE A 367 -5.04 6.81 -13.38
N ILE A 368 -5.46 5.57 -13.19
CA ILE A 368 -6.08 4.74 -14.23
C ILE A 368 -7.59 4.84 -14.07
N ASP A 369 -8.29 5.25 -15.11
CA ASP A 369 -9.76 5.19 -15.17
C ASP A 369 -10.15 3.79 -15.63
N HIS A 370 -10.88 3.06 -14.76
CA HIS A 370 -11.24 1.68 -15.01
C HIS A 370 -12.10 1.50 -16.26
N MET A 371 -13.10 2.36 -16.43
CA MET A 371 -14.02 2.25 -17.58
C MET A 371 -13.38 2.65 -18.92
N ALA A 372 -12.43 3.59 -18.87
CA ALA A 372 -11.69 4.01 -20.05
C ALA A 372 -10.53 3.06 -20.40
N GLY A 373 -10.01 2.33 -19.40
CA GLY A 373 -8.85 1.45 -19.55
C GLY A 373 -7.54 2.20 -19.84
N GLU A 374 -7.42 3.47 -19.39
CA GLU A 374 -6.27 4.31 -19.70
C GLU A 374 -5.83 5.16 -18.49
N ILE A 375 -4.57 5.62 -18.51
CA ILE A 375 -4.07 6.61 -17.54
C ILE A 375 -4.65 7.96 -17.93
N VAL A 376 -5.48 8.53 -17.03
CA VAL A 376 -6.20 9.80 -17.28
C VAL A 376 -5.54 11.00 -16.62
N ASP A 377 -4.69 10.78 -15.61
CA ASP A 377 -4.04 11.88 -14.88
C ASP A 377 -2.75 11.41 -14.19
N ARG A 378 -1.91 12.37 -13.76
CA ARG A 378 -0.71 12.16 -12.94
C ARG A 378 -0.60 13.31 -11.94
N ILE A 379 -0.33 12.98 -10.69
CA ILE A 379 -0.31 13.93 -9.57
C ILE A 379 1.07 13.86 -8.92
N ASP A 380 1.76 14.99 -8.80
CA ASP A 380 2.99 15.09 -8.00
C ASP A 380 2.67 14.90 -6.51
N VAL A 381 3.42 14.04 -5.81
CA VAL A 381 3.28 13.76 -4.38
C VAL A 381 4.62 13.90 -3.64
N GLY A 382 4.71 13.44 -2.40
CA GLY A 382 5.98 13.39 -1.69
C GLY A 382 6.97 12.37 -2.27
N PRO A 383 8.24 12.39 -1.81
CA PRO A 383 9.31 11.60 -2.42
C PRO A 383 9.15 10.09 -2.14
N SER A 384 9.46 9.30 -3.18
CA SER A 384 9.39 7.84 -3.16
C SER A 384 8.04 7.32 -2.64
N PRO A 385 6.90 7.69 -3.27
CA PRO A 385 5.61 7.13 -2.88
C PRO A 385 5.63 5.62 -3.12
N TYR A 386 5.10 4.84 -2.16
CA TYR A 386 5.15 3.39 -2.24
C TYR A 386 3.77 2.78 -2.05
N GLY A 387 3.19 2.88 -0.86
CA GLY A 387 1.88 2.35 -0.54
C GLY A 387 0.77 3.38 -0.69
N ALA A 388 -0.44 2.91 -0.93
CA ALA A 388 -1.64 3.74 -0.96
C ALA A 388 -2.84 2.99 -0.40
N THR A 389 -3.78 3.72 0.21
CA THR A 389 -5.09 3.22 0.63
C THR A 389 -6.13 4.33 0.51
N ALA A 390 -7.39 4.03 0.74
CA ALA A 390 -8.47 4.99 0.64
C ALA A 390 -9.44 4.90 1.81
N ALA A 391 -10.11 6.02 2.10
CA ALA A 391 -11.16 6.13 3.11
C ALA A 391 -12.23 7.12 2.67
N THR A 392 -13.40 7.08 3.30
CA THR A 392 -14.46 8.07 3.08
C THR A 392 -14.36 9.27 4.01
N VAL A 393 -13.35 9.28 4.88
CA VAL A 393 -13.00 10.37 5.80
C VAL A 393 -11.65 11.00 5.45
N ARG A 394 -11.41 12.20 5.93
CA ARG A 394 -10.17 12.96 5.67
C ARG A 394 -9.62 13.56 6.95
N PRO A 395 -8.33 13.33 7.26
CA PRO A 395 -7.65 14.04 8.34
C PRO A 395 -7.68 15.54 8.13
N PRO A 396 -7.75 16.37 9.21
CA PRO A 396 -7.64 17.80 9.10
C PRO A 396 -6.36 18.19 8.36
N THR A 397 -6.47 18.99 7.32
CA THR A 397 -5.36 19.51 6.55
C THR A 397 -4.84 20.81 7.17
N ASP A 398 -4.33 20.76 8.39
CA ASP A 398 -3.60 21.89 8.93
C ASP A 398 -2.35 22.11 8.08
N SER A 399 -2.19 23.32 7.58
CA SER A 399 -1.16 23.76 6.63
C SER A 399 0.25 23.72 7.21
N THR A 400 0.68 22.61 7.75
CA THR A 400 2.08 22.37 8.04
C THR A 400 2.71 21.89 6.73
N SER A 401 3.12 22.85 5.90
CA SER A 401 3.79 22.54 4.63
C SER A 401 5.00 21.62 4.89
N ALA A 402 5.32 20.73 3.95
CA ALA A 402 6.54 19.90 4.00
C ALA A 402 7.79 20.73 4.37
N ALA A 403 7.82 22.01 3.98
CA ALA A 403 8.85 22.97 4.37
C ALA A 403 8.86 23.25 5.89
N ALA A 404 7.70 23.33 6.54
CA ALA A 404 7.64 23.55 7.99
C ALA A 404 8.07 22.30 8.77
N VAL A 405 7.75 21.12 8.28
CA VAL A 405 8.22 19.83 8.84
C VAL A 405 9.73 19.70 8.68
N ALA A 406 10.27 20.03 7.49
CA ALA A 406 11.72 20.02 7.25
C ALA A 406 12.46 21.03 8.14
N LEU A 407 11.88 22.21 8.39
CA LEU A 407 12.43 23.22 9.29
C LEU A 407 12.39 22.78 10.76
N ALA A 408 11.31 22.10 11.19
CA ALA A 408 11.20 21.53 12.53
C ALA A 408 12.25 20.43 12.76
N ARG A 409 12.46 19.54 11.80
CA ARG A 409 13.50 18.49 11.84
C ARG A 409 14.92 19.06 11.89
N LEU A 410 15.14 20.25 11.33
CA LEU A 410 16.43 20.96 11.41
C LEU A 410 16.59 21.80 12.70
N GLY A 411 15.62 21.75 13.61
CA GLY A 411 15.61 22.59 14.82
C GLY A 411 15.40 24.08 14.53
N LEU A 412 14.88 24.41 13.33
CA LEU A 412 14.65 25.77 12.85
C LEU A 412 13.15 26.15 12.90
N ALA A 413 12.36 25.48 13.74
CA ALA A 413 10.96 25.83 13.93
C ALA A 413 10.83 27.28 14.38
N ALA A 414 10.08 28.09 13.64
CA ALA A 414 9.83 29.48 14.00
C ALA A 414 9.11 29.52 15.35
N SER A 415 9.74 30.15 16.34
CA SER A 415 9.11 30.52 17.60
C SER A 415 7.92 31.42 17.26
N THR A 416 6.69 30.92 17.43
CA THR A 416 5.52 31.79 17.47
C THR A 416 5.65 32.65 18.71
N ALA A 417 6.10 33.89 18.54
CA ALA A 417 6.08 34.87 19.59
C ALA A 417 4.61 35.13 19.97
N GLU A 418 4.22 34.70 21.14
CA GLU A 418 3.01 35.16 21.82
C GLU A 418 3.10 36.68 21.94
N THR A 419 2.31 37.41 21.19
CA THR A 419 2.03 38.81 21.42
C THR A 419 0.85 38.87 22.39
N THR A 420 1.19 39.17 23.63
CA THR A 420 0.25 39.61 24.70
C THR A 420 -0.44 40.91 24.32
#